data_d721bf7287fb4682b5f351086778d03f
#
_entry.id   d721bf7287fb4682b5f351086778d03f
#
_cell.length_a   1.000
_cell.length_b   1.000
_cell.length_c   1.000
_cell.angle_alpha   90.00
_cell.angle_beta   90.00
_cell.angle_gamma   90.00
#
_symmetry.space_group_name_H-M   'P 1'
#
loop_
_entity.id
_entity.type
_entity.pdbx_description
1 polymer ?
#
loop_
_entity_poly.entity_id
_entity_poly.type
_entity_poly.pdbx_seq_one_letter_code
_entity_poly.pdbx_strand_id
1 'polypeptide(L)'
;MKMLMITGVTGFLGGAVLEKILTSDQSVKLLLLARASDPQSGLERVLENMRKFNVPEDKLATLSVDNILIGDLSQPEAFLNDPRLDQVTHVVNCAAVASFGNNPLIWKVNVEGTLALARRMEQVSTLQRFLHVGTAMSCTPEQDSLVAESAEFRENAEHLVEYTFSKSTIEQLMRQECPNLPLLIARPSIVVGHTRHGCTPSSSIFWVFSMGLMLQKFMCSMEDRIDVVPVDYCADALSMLLNSNARPGEVVHISAGEENSVRFADIDNAMAQALEKAPVGDKYAQVSYETLVRMRRELKTIFGPCNERLMLRAMRLYGAFATLNVRFSNDKLLSMGMPKPPRFTDYIARCVQTTRGLTIPEQMAVDFK
;
A
#
# COMPACT_ATOMS: atom_id res chain seq x y z
N MET A 1 20.45 -1.78 21.78
CA MET A 1 19.74 -0.59 21.22
C MET A 1 19.03 -1.03 19.95
N LYS A 2 17.76 -0.67 19.77
CA LYS A 2 16.98 -1.08 18.58
C LYS A 2 17.51 -0.36 17.33
N MET A 3 17.84 -1.14 16.29
CA MET A 3 18.17 -0.62 14.96
C MET A 3 17.15 -1.12 13.97
N LEU A 4 16.41 -0.20 13.34
CA LEU A 4 15.33 -0.48 12.43
C LEU A 4 15.74 -0.17 10.99
N MET A 5 15.71 -1.17 10.14
CA MET A 5 15.83 -0.99 8.70
C MET A 5 14.44 -0.82 8.08
N ILE A 6 14.29 0.20 7.23
CA ILE A 6 13.06 0.43 6.44
C ILE A 6 13.43 0.41 4.95
N THR A 7 12.76 -0.44 4.19
CA THR A 7 12.81 -0.39 2.72
C THR A 7 11.56 0.30 2.17
N GLY A 8 11.65 0.88 0.97
CA GLY A 8 10.52 1.60 0.39
C GLY A 8 10.20 2.93 1.08
N VAL A 9 11.14 3.50 1.82
CA VAL A 9 10.99 4.71 2.66
C VAL A 9 10.60 5.96 1.87
N THR A 10 10.88 6.02 0.58
CA THR A 10 10.47 7.11 -0.32
C THR A 10 9.10 6.88 -0.97
N GLY A 11 8.44 5.76 -0.64
CA GLY A 11 7.08 5.43 -1.08
C GLY A 11 6.02 5.87 -0.07
N PHE A 12 4.76 5.55 -0.38
CA PHE A 12 3.62 5.95 0.43
C PHE A 12 3.62 5.27 1.81
N LEU A 13 3.61 3.93 1.84
CA LEU A 13 3.51 3.19 3.10
C LEU A 13 4.81 3.25 3.92
N GLY A 14 5.97 3.05 3.28
CA GLY A 14 7.27 3.18 3.97
C GLY A 14 7.51 4.59 4.49
N GLY A 15 7.04 5.61 3.77
CA GLY A 15 7.04 7.00 4.23
C GLY A 15 6.18 7.22 5.47
N ALA A 16 4.96 6.67 5.50
CA ALA A 16 4.09 6.78 6.67
C ALA A 16 4.68 6.07 7.91
N VAL A 17 5.36 4.93 7.71
CA VAL A 17 6.09 4.26 8.81
C VAL A 17 7.20 5.16 9.35
N LEU A 18 7.97 5.80 8.47
CA LEU A 18 9.02 6.73 8.89
C LEU A 18 8.44 7.97 9.58
N GLU A 19 7.36 8.56 9.05
CA GLU A 19 6.62 9.66 9.71
C GLU A 19 6.25 9.28 11.14
N LYS A 20 5.63 8.09 11.32
CA LYS A 20 5.22 7.61 12.63
C LYS A 20 6.39 7.51 13.61
N ILE A 21 7.53 7.01 13.15
CA ILE A 21 8.73 6.84 13.99
C ILE A 21 9.32 8.21 14.37
N LEU A 22 9.48 9.11 13.39
CA LEU A 22 10.05 10.44 13.62
C LEU A 22 9.18 11.32 14.55
N THR A 23 7.87 11.13 14.52
CA THR A 23 6.92 11.88 15.34
C THR A 23 6.61 11.22 16.68
N SER A 24 7.12 10.01 16.93
CA SER A 24 7.02 9.32 18.21
C SER A 24 8.22 9.63 19.10
N ASP A 25 8.05 9.44 20.42
CA ASP A 25 9.14 9.62 21.40
C ASP A 25 10.08 8.40 21.50
N GLN A 26 10.06 7.51 20.49
CA GLN A 26 10.88 6.30 20.50
C GLN A 26 12.31 6.59 20.04
N SER A 27 13.29 6.23 20.88
CA SER A 27 14.70 6.26 20.50
C SER A 27 15.06 5.00 19.70
N VAL A 28 15.11 5.12 18.38
CA VAL A 28 15.43 4.03 17.43
C VAL A 28 16.52 4.51 16.48
N LYS A 29 17.58 3.71 16.30
CA LYS A 29 18.52 3.95 15.19
C LYS A 29 17.86 3.52 13.88
N LEU A 30 17.97 4.35 12.85
CA LEU A 30 17.38 4.11 11.55
C LEU A 30 18.44 3.75 10.51
N LEU A 31 18.11 2.77 9.66
CA LEU A 31 18.82 2.43 8.43
C LEU A 31 17.79 2.42 7.28
N LEU A 32 17.86 3.40 6.39
CA LEU A 32 16.85 3.69 5.38
C LEU A 32 17.38 3.31 4.00
N LEU A 33 16.83 2.25 3.40
CA LEU A 33 17.20 1.85 2.05
C LEU A 33 16.60 2.82 1.04
N ALA A 34 17.44 3.55 0.34
CA ALA A 34 17.04 4.55 -0.64
C ALA A 34 17.80 4.36 -1.97
N ARG A 35 17.06 4.51 -3.07
CA ARG A 35 17.64 4.52 -4.42
C ARG A 35 18.19 5.90 -4.71
N ALA A 36 19.52 6.02 -4.78
CA ALA A 36 20.19 7.26 -5.14
C ALA A 36 21.62 6.97 -5.61
N SER A 37 22.30 7.98 -6.16
CA SER A 37 23.69 7.88 -6.57
C SER A 37 24.68 7.92 -5.41
N ASP A 38 24.29 8.57 -4.32
CA ASP A 38 25.11 8.83 -3.14
C ASP A 38 24.23 9.07 -1.90
N PRO A 39 24.80 8.99 -0.67
CA PRO A 39 24.04 9.15 0.56
C PRO A 39 23.35 10.51 0.71
N GLN A 40 23.95 11.60 0.20
CA GLN A 40 23.36 12.94 0.29
C GLN A 40 22.09 13.03 -0.56
N SER A 41 22.14 12.58 -1.81
CA SER A 41 20.96 12.52 -2.70
C SER A 41 19.88 11.58 -2.13
N GLY A 42 20.29 10.49 -1.47
CA GLY A 42 19.39 9.57 -0.78
C GLY A 42 18.66 10.25 0.37
N LEU A 43 19.38 11.01 1.20
CA LEU A 43 18.81 11.79 2.30
C LEU A 43 17.83 12.84 1.79
N GLU A 44 18.19 13.59 0.77
CA GLU A 44 17.32 14.63 0.17
C GLU A 44 15.99 14.03 -0.31
N ARG A 45 16.01 12.89 -0.97
CA ARG A 45 14.79 12.17 -1.39
C ARG A 45 13.92 11.73 -0.22
N VAL A 46 14.53 11.26 0.87
CA VAL A 46 13.80 10.89 2.09
C VAL A 46 13.17 12.13 2.73
N LEU A 47 13.92 13.21 2.88
CA LEU A 47 13.44 14.47 3.45
C LEU A 47 12.31 15.08 2.60
N GLU A 48 12.44 15.06 1.27
CA GLU A 48 11.38 15.50 0.36
C GLU A 48 10.09 14.70 0.57
N ASN A 49 10.20 13.37 0.69
CA ASN A 49 9.03 12.54 0.96
C ASN A 49 8.41 12.85 2.33
N MET A 50 9.23 13.05 3.37
CA MET A 50 8.75 13.37 4.72
C MET A 50 8.02 14.73 4.78
N ARG A 51 8.45 15.70 3.98
CA ARG A 51 7.73 16.99 3.85
C ARG A 51 6.31 16.83 3.30
N LYS A 52 6.07 15.84 2.42
CA LYS A 52 4.70 15.50 1.97
C LYS A 52 3.83 14.96 3.10
N PHE A 53 4.44 14.35 4.10
CA PHE A 53 3.78 13.93 5.35
C PHE A 53 3.71 15.02 6.41
N ASN A 54 4.11 16.26 6.07
CA ASN A 54 4.17 17.41 6.99
C ASN A 54 4.97 17.12 8.28
N VAL A 55 6.03 16.33 8.20
CA VAL A 55 6.94 16.09 9.33
C VAL A 55 7.66 17.40 9.67
N PRO A 56 7.66 17.84 10.95
CA PRO A 56 8.32 19.07 11.36
C PRO A 56 9.84 19.08 11.08
N GLU A 57 10.39 20.23 10.73
CA GLU A 57 11.81 20.36 10.33
C GLU A 57 12.79 19.99 11.49
N ASP A 58 12.42 20.20 12.74
CA ASP A 58 13.23 19.76 13.90
C ASP A 58 13.32 18.23 13.97
N LYS A 59 12.28 17.50 13.58
CA LYS A 59 12.29 16.04 13.45
C LYS A 59 13.09 15.60 12.22
N LEU A 60 12.97 16.31 11.11
CA LEU A 60 13.75 16.04 9.90
C LEU A 60 15.25 16.24 10.14
N ALA A 61 15.63 17.23 10.93
CA ALA A 61 17.03 17.50 11.30
C ALA A 61 17.71 16.37 12.11
N THR A 62 16.92 15.40 12.60
CA THR A 62 17.47 14.20 13.28
C THR A 62 18.00 13.15 12.30
N LEU A 63 17.66 13.26 11.02
CA LEU A 63 18.17 12.38 9.96
C LEU A 63 19.47 12.93 9.38
N SER A 64 20.39 12.04 9.10
CA SER A 64 21.67 12.35 8.48
C SER A 64 22.01 11.32 7.38
N VAL A 65 23.09 11.55 6.66
CA VAL A 65 23.62 10.59 5.66
C VAL A 65 23.95 9.23 6.26
N ASP A 66 24.26 9.16 7.55
CA ASP A 66 24.57 7.91 8.26
C ASP A 66 23.33 6.99 8.36
N ASN A 67 22.13 7.56 8.28
CA ASN A 67 20.89 6.79 8.24
C ASN A 67 20.60 6.19 6.87
N ILE A 68 21.32 6.60 5.82
CA ILE A 68 21.02 6.20 4.45
C ILE A 68 21.85 4.99 4.03
N LEU A 69 21.16 3.95 3.58
CA LEU A 69 21.73 2.82 2.87
C LEU A 69 21.37 2.96 1.39
N ILE A 70 22.37 3.17 0.54
CA ILE A 70 22.14 3.27 -0.90
C ILE A 70 21.96 1.88 -1.48
N GLY A 71 20.86 1.67 -2.19
CA GLY A 71 20.60 0.40 -2.85
C GLY A 71 19.22 0.33 -3.51
N ASP A 72 19.07 -0.68 -4.33
CA ASP A 72 17.83 -1.04 -5.01
C ASP A 72 17.63 -2.56 -4.92
N LEU A 73 16.45 -3.01 -4.57
CA LEU A 73 16.11 -4.44 -4.55
C LEU A 73 16.19 -5.09 -5.93
N SER A 74 16.21 -4.31 -7.03
CA SER A 74 16.50 -4.85 -8.36
C SER A 74 17.96 -5.22 -8.57
N GLN A 75 18.87 -4.77 -7.69
CA GLN A 75 20.32 -5.02 -7.69
C GLN A 75 20.80 -5.21 -6.24
N PRO A 76 20.33 -6.25 -5.54
CA PRO A 76 20.53 -6.40 -4.09
C PRO A 76 22.02 -6.57 -3.72
N GLU A 77 22.84 -7.13 -4.59
CA GLU A 77 24.27 -7.29 -4.38
C GLU A 77 25.02 -5.98 -4.11
N ALA A 78 24.47 -4.85 -4.55
CA ALA A 78 25.07 -3.54 -4.36
C ALA A 78 25.09 -3.08 -2.89
N PHE A 79 24.18 -3.61 -2.03
CA PHE A 79 24.07 -3.15 -0.65
C PHE A 79 24.07 -4.27 0.41
N LEU A 80 23.86 -5.53 0.02
CA LEU A 80 23.75 -6.64 0.99
C LEU A 80 25.05 -6.91 1.78
N ASN A 81 26.19 -6.38 1.32
CA ASN A 81 27.48 -6.49 2.01
C ASN A 81 27.77 -5.30 2.95
N ASP A 82 26.83 -4.35 3.11
CA ASP A 82 27.04 -3.23 4.04
C ASP A 82 27.10 -3.75 5.48
N PRO A 83 28.19 -3.45 6.24
CA PRO A 83 28.39 -3.99 7.59
C PRO A 83 27.35 -3.48 8.60
N ARG A 84 26.64 -2.38 8.32
CA ARG A 84 25.56 -1.87 9.17
C ARG A 84 24.40 -2.85 9.27
N LEU A 85 24.21 -3.71 8.26
CA LEU A 85 23.17 -4.75 8.28
C LEU A 85 23.34 -5.73 9.45
N ASP A 86 24.57 -6.01 9.90
CA ASP A 86 24.82 -6.91 11.02
C ASP A 86 24.35 -6.36 12.37
N GLN A 87 24.03 -5.07 12.43
CA GLN A 87 23.51 -4.40 13.65
C GLN A 87 21.98 -4.28 13.63
N VAL A 88 21.33 -4.62 12.53
CA VAL A 88 19.87 -4.50 12.38
C VAL A 88 19.18 -5.49 13.31
N THR A 89 18.22 -4.99 14.07
CA THR A 89 17.38 -5.81 14.96
C THR A 89 15.97 -6.00 14.42
N HIS A 90 15.49 -5.07 13.61
CA HIS A 90 14.15 -5.10 13.04
C HIS A 90 14.18 -4.61 11.59
N VAL A 91 13.38 -5.23 10.75
CA VAL A 91 13.17 -4.82 9.36
C VAL A 91 11.69 -4.57 9.12
N VAL A 92 11.35 -3.45 8.45
CA VAL A 92 10.06 -3.25 7.80
C VAL A 92 10.31 -3.20 6.29
N ASN A 93 9.89 -4.25 5.60
CA ASN A 93 10.07 -4.37 4.16
C ASN A 93 8.81 -3.90 3.43
N CYS A 94 8.75 -2.60 3.12
CA CYS A 94 7.67 -1.97 2.35
C CYS A 94 8.01 -1.82 0.85
N ALA A 95 9.26 -2.02 0.45
CA ALA A 95 9.65 -1.83 -0.94
C ALA A 95 8.96 -2.84 -1.85
N ALA A 96 8.29 -2.34 -2.88
CA ALA A 96 7.67 -3.14 -3.92
C ALA A 96 7.43 -2.30 -5.17
N VAL A 97 7.36 -2.95 -6.31
CA VAL A 97 6.77 -2.40 -7.54
C VAL A 97 5.29 -2.77 -7.53
N ALA A 98 4.44 -1.80 -7.20
CA ALA A 98 2.99 -1.95 -7.10
C ALA A 98 2.31 -1.55 -8.43
N SER A 99 2.77 -2.11 -9.54
CA SER A 99 2.20 -1.84 -10.86
C SER A 99 1.20 -2.93 -11.24
N PHE A 100 0.03 -2.53 -11.74
CA PHE A 100 -0.95 -3.46 -12.33
C PHE A 100 -0.73 -3.69 -13.83
N GLY A 101 0.36 -3.13 -14.36
CA GLY A 101 0.80 -3.37 -15.74
C GLY A 101 1.89 -4.42 -15.84
N ASN A 102 2.24 -4.80 -17.08
CA ASN A 102 3.41 -5.61 -17.35
C ASN A 102 4.66 -4.76 -17.08
N ASN A 103 5.27 -4.98 -15.92
CA ASN A 103 6.50 -4.30 -15.54
C ASN A 103 7.53 -5.37 -15.13
N PRO A 104 8.60 -5.55 -15.88
CA PRO A 104 9.60 -6.60 -15.61
C PRO A 104 10.28 -6.43 -14.24
N LEU A 105 10.20 -5.24 -13.64
CA LEU A 105 10.71 -5.01 -12.30
C LEU A 105 9.84 -5.61 -11.19
N ILE A 106 8.58 -5.97 -11.47
CA ILE A 106 7.70 -6.59 -10.45
C ILE A 106 8.38 -7.83 -9.88
N TRP A 107 8.75 -8.76 -10.73
CA TRP A 107 9.38 -10.01 -10.30
C TRP A 107 10.76 -9.77 -9.69
N LYS A 108 11.57 -8.96 -10.36
CA LYS A 108 12.94 -8.66 -9.95
C LYS A 108 13.03 -8.02 -8.56
N VAL A 109 12.12 -7.08 -8.25
CA VAL A 109 12.08 -6.37 -6.96
C VAL A 109 11.29 -7.15 -5.91
N ASN A 110 10.06 -7.54 -6.25
CA ASN A 110 9.13 -8.10 -5.27
C ASN A 110 9.50 -9.53 -4.86
N VAL A 111 10.13 -10.29 -5.75
CA VAL A 111 10.50 -11.69 -5.50
C VAL A 111 12.01 -11.85 -5.30
N GLU A 112 12.78 -11.67 -6.36
CA GLU A 112 14.23 -11.98 -6.33
C GLU A 112 14.99 -11.12 -5.33
N GLY A 113 14.85 -9.80 -5.42
CA GLY A 113 15.53 -8.86 -4.53
C GLY A 113 15.05 -8.94 -3.08
N THR A 114 13.76 -9.14 -2.87
CA THR A 114 13.20 -9.33 -1.52
C THR A 114 13.68 -10.64 -0.91
N LEU A 115 13.75 -11.73 -1.68
CA LEU A 115 14.28 -13.00 -1.20
C LEU A 115 15.78 -12.90 -0.87
N ALA A 116 16.56 -12.21 -1.70
CA ALA A 116 17.99 -11.97 -1.43
C ALA A 116 18.19 -11.20 -0.13
N LEU A 117 17.38 -10.16 0.12
CA LEU A 117 17.38 -9.45 1.40
C LEU A 117 16.99 -10.37 2.56
N ALA A 118 15.94 -11.17 2.42
CA ALA A 118 15.49 -12.10 3.46
C ALA A 118 16.59 -13.11 3.85
N ARG A 119 17.24 -13.73 2.86
CA ARG A 119 18.37 -14.66 3.06
C ARG A 119 19.55 -13.98 3.77
N ARG A 120 19.87 -12.74 3.40
CA ARG A 120 20.92 -11.97 4.08
C ARG A 120 20.55 -11.67 5.53
N MET A 121 19.31 -11.28 5.77
CA MET A 121 18.85 -10.92 7.12
C MET A 121 18.69 -12.14 8.03
N GLU A 122 18.38 -13.31 7.50
CA GLU A 122 18.35 -14.57 8.27
C GLU A 122 19.70 -14.89 8.93
N GLN A 123 20.81 -14.43 8.34
CA GLN A 123 22.17 -14.65 8.86
C GLN A 123 22.55 -13.64 9.97
N VAL A 124 21.73 -12.63 10.21
CA VAL A 124 22.00 -11.57 11.21
C VAL A 124 21.56 -12.03 12.58
N SER A 125 22.50 -12.35 13.45
CA SER A 125 22.25 -12.88 14.80
C SER A 125 21.49 -11.92 15.73
N THR A 126 21.53 -10.62 15.45
CA THR A 126 20.82 -9.58 16.20
C THR A 126 19.38 -9.40 15.76
N LEU A 127 18.96 -10.00 14.65
CA LEU A 127 17.64 -9.82 14.08
C LEU A 127 16.55 -10.45 14.97
N GLN A 128 15.59 -9.64 15.36
CA GLN A 128 14.46 -10.05 16.20
C GLN A 128 13.13 -10.11 15.42
N ARG A 129 13.01 -9.31 14.35
CA ARG A 129 11.79 -9.25 13.53
C ARG A 129 12.10 -8.85 12.10
N PHE A 130 11.59 -9.61 11.15
CA PHE A 130 11.49 -9.25 9.75
C PHE A 130 10.00 -9.11 9.38
N LEU A 131 9.52 -7.88 9.34
CA LEU A 131 8.13 -7.58 9.00
C LEU A 131 8.01 -7.32 7.50
N HIS A 132 7.45 -8.31 6.78
CA HIS A 132 7.19 -8.18 5.34
C HIS A 132 5.80 -7.62 5.09
N VAL A 133 5.72 -6.59 4.25
CA VAL A 133 4.46 -6.02 3.82
C VAL A 133 4.02 -6.69 2.52
N GLY A 134 3.00 -7.53 2.64
CA GLY A 134 2.29 -8.19 1.55
C GLY A 134 1.12 -7.36 1.02
N THR A 135 0.07 -8.03 0.62
CA THR A 135 -1.25 -7.46 0.30
C THR A 135 -2.34 -8.47 0.63
N ALA A 136 -3.47 -8.02 1.14
CA ALA A 136 -4.61 -8.89 1.41
C ALA A 136 -5.14 -9.57 0.14
N MET A 137 -4.96 -8.95 -1.02
CA MET A 137 -5.34 -9.49 -2.32
C MET A 137 -4.43 -10.65 -2.82
N SER A 138 -3.33 -10.98 -2.14
CA SER A 138 -2.42 -12.07 -2.53
C SER A 138 -3.01 -13.47 -2.36
N CYS A 139 -4.08 -13.61 -1.58
CA CYS A 139 -4.76 -14.89 -1.34
C CYS A 139 -5.74 -15.30 -2.45
N THR A 140 -5.88 -14.52 -3.54
CA THR A 140 -6.90 -14.75 -4.59
C THR A 140 -8.30 -15.00 -4.01
N PRO A 141 -8.89 -13.99 -3.38
CA PRO A 141 -10.13 -14.17 -2.65
C PRO A 141 -11.30 -14.54 -3.59
N GLU A 142 -12.20 -15.34 -3.08
CA GLU A 142 -13.47 -15.62 -3.73
C GLU A 142 -14.40 -14.40 -3.63
N GLN A 143 -15.24 -14.21 -4.66
CA GLN A 143 -16.22 -13.13 -4.66
C GLN A 143 -17.16 -13.24 -3.46
N ASP A 144 -17.60 -12.09 -2.94
CA ASP A 144 -18.55 -11.96 -1.81
C ASP A 144 -18.07 -12.57 -0.48
N SER A 145 -16.75 -12.84 -0.36
CA SER A 145 -16.21 -13.52 0.82
C SER A 145 -15.72 -12.56 1.92
N LEU A 146 -15.70 -13.09 3.14
CA LEU A 146 -14.89 -12.58 4.25
C LEU A 146 -13.64 -13.45 4.36
N VAL A 147 -12.50 -12.87 4.01
CA VAL A 147 -11.21 -13.58 3.92
C VAL A 147 -10.55 -13.67 5.29
N ALA A 148 -10.26 -14.90 5.72
CA ALA A 148 -9.53 -15.16 6.96
C ALA A 148 -8.03 -14.85 6.85
N GLU A 149 -7.39 -14.57 7.98
CA GLU A 149 -5.95 -14.34 8.12
C GLU A 149 -5.18 -15.66 8.08
N SER A 150 -4.99 -16.21 6.88
CA SER A 150 -4.35 -17.51 6.65
C SER A 150 -2.99 -17.37 5.98
N ALA A 151 -2.07 -18.24 6.39
CA ALA A 151 -0.78 -18.43 5.74
C ALA A 151 -0.83 -19.44 4.59
N GLU A 152 -2.00 -20.01 4.32
CA GLU A 152 -2.20 -21.01 3.27
C GLU A 152 -1.89 -20.45 1.90
N PHE A 153 -1.13 -21.21 1.12
CA PHE A 153 -0.79 -20.89 -0.27
C PHE A 153 -1.58 -21.80 -1.21
N ARG A 154 -2.20 -21.21 -2.22
CA ARG A 154 -2.94 -21.94 -3.24
C ARG A 154 -2.10 -22.00 -4.53
N GLU A 155 -1.47 -23.16 -4.81
CA GLU A 155 -0.54 -23.33 -5.93
C GLU A 155 -1.12 -22.97 -7.32
N ASN A 156 -2.40 -23.24 -7.53
CA ASN A 156 -3.06 -23.04 -8.84
C ASN A 156 -4.01 -21.84 -8.83
N ALA A 157 -3.78 -20.87 -7.94
CA ALA A 157 -4.62 -19.70 -7.88
C ALA A 157 -4.38 -18.75 -9.06
N GLU A 158 -5.45 -18.39 -9.76
CA GLU A 158 -5.38 -17.40 -10.84
C GLU A 158 -5.37 -15.99 -10.28
N HIS A 159 -4.25 -15.31 -10.44
CA HIS A 159 -4.08 -13.92 -10.02
C HIS A 159 -4.54 -12.96 -11.12
N LEU A 160 -5.32 -11.94 -10.74
CA LEU A 160 -5.77 -10.90 -11.68
C LEU A 160 -4.60 -10.08 -12.27
N VAL A 161 -3.52 -9.95 -11.53
CA VAL A 161 -2.33 -9.17 -11.92
C VAL A 161 -1.04 -9.82 -11.41
N GLU A 162 0.06 -9.59 -12.14
CA GLU A 162 1.38 -10.10 -11.77
C GLU A 162 1.84 -9.61 -10.39
N TYR A 163 1.43 -8.41 -9.98
CA TYR A 163 1.73 -7.86 -8.66
C TYR A 163 1.23 -8.77 -7.51
N THR A 164 -0.04 -9.19 -7.52
CA THR A 164 -0.57 -10.06 -6.47
C THR A 164 0.05 -11.45 -6.51
N PHE A 165 0.39 -11.95 -7.69
CA PHE A 165 1.13 -13.19 -7.85
C PHE A 165 2.54 -13.09 -7.25
N SER A 166 3.28 -12.01 -7.56
CA SER A 166 4.62 -11.79 -6.98
C SER A 166 4.60 -11.71 -5.45
N LYS A 167 3.59 -11.05 -4.88
CA LYS A 167 3.42 -10.96 -3.43
C LYS A 167 3.10 -12.31 -2.78
N SER A 168 2.24 -13.11 -3.39
CA SER A 168 1.95 -14.46 -2.92
C SER A 168 3.19 -15.35 -2.98
N THR A 169 3.92 -15.31 -4.09
CA THR A 169 5.12 -16.11 -4.31
C THR A 169 6.23 -15.79 -3.31
N ILE A 170 6.52 -14.52 -3.07
CA ILE A 170 7.61 -14.17 -2.14
C ILE A 170 7.30 -14.58 -0.70
N GLU A 171 6.05 -14.49 -0.26
CA GLU A 171 5.67 -14.95 1.07
C GLU A 171 5.90 -16.46 1.24
N GLN A 172 5.63 -17.24 0.21
CA GLN A 172 5.91 -18.68 0.19
C GLN A 172 7.41 -18.97 0.20
N LEU A 173 8.17 -18.32 -0.70
CA LEU A 173 9.61 -18.54 -0.82
C LEU A 173 10.35 -18.18 0.47
N MET A 174 10.00 -17.07 1.13
CA MET A 174 10.61 -16.72 2.42
C MET A 174 10.37 -17.79 3.49
N ARG A 175 9.19 -18.41 3.53
CA ARG A 175 8.91 -19.51 4.48
C ARG A 175 9.69 -20.77 4.18
N GLN A 176 9.85 -21.10 2.90
CA GLN A 176 10.54 -22.31 2.46
C GLN A 176 12.06 -22.19 2.54
N GLU A 177 12.60 -21.05 2.14
CA GLU A 177 14.05 -20.88 1.95
C GLU A 177 14.75 -20.12 3.08
N CYS A 178 13.96 -19.46 3.96
CA CYS A 178 14.46 -18.75 5.14
C CYS A 178 13.72 -19.23 6.41
N PRO A 179 13.82 -20.51 6.78
CA PRO A 179 13.03 -21.08 7.90
C PRO A 179 13.37 -20.50 9.27
N ASN A 180 14.57 -19.93 9.44
CA ASN A 180 15.02 -19.32 10.69
C ASN A 180 14.79 -17.80 10.72
N LEU A 181 14.28 -17.21 9.64
CA LEU A 181 13.96 -15.80 9.62
C LEU A 181 12.81 -15.50 10.60
N PRO A 182 12.92 -14.52 11.52
CA PRO A 182 11.82 -14.13 12.40
C PRO A 182 10.75 -13.35 11.63
N LEU A 183 10.19 -14.01 10.61
CA LEU A 183 9.28 -13.47 9.63
C LEU A 183 7.89 -13.22 10.22
N LEU A 184 7.35 -12.03 10.04
CA LEU A 184 5.93 -11.71 10.21
C LEU A 184 5.41 -11.08 8.93
N ILE A 185 4.24 -11.48 8.48
CA ILE A 185 3.64 -10.97 7.25
C ILE A 185 2.44 -10.10 7.60
N ALA A 186 2.51 -8.83 7.23
CA ALA A 186 1.41 -7.89 7.31
C ALA A 186 0.81 -7.70 5.91
N ARG A 187 -0.49 -7.92 5.77
CA ARG A 187 -1.22 -7.79 4.50
C ARG A 187 -2.23 -6.65 4.59
N PRO A 188 -1.86 -5.42 4.18
CA PRO A 188 -2.83 -4.34 4.04
C PRO A 188 -3.89 -4.68 2.98
N SER A 189 -5.13 -4.23 3.22
CA SER A 189 -6.16 -4.12 2.19
C SER A 189 -5.86 -2.96 1.25
N ILE A 190 -6.85 -2.32 0.67
CA ILE A 190 -6.63 -1.16 -0.20
C ILE A 190 -6.21 0.04 0.66
N VAL A 191 -5.01 0.57 0.42
CA VAL A 191 -4.49 1.73 1.17
C VAL A 191 -4.77 3.01 0.40
N VAL A 192 -5.61 3.89 0.94
CA VAL A 192 -5.97 5.17 0.30
C VAL A 192 -5.96 6.29 1.31
N GLY A 193 -5.24 7.34 0.99
CA GLY A 193 -5.21 8.57 1.78
C GLY A 193 -4.55 8.42 3.16
N HIS A 194 -4.53 9.53 3.85
CA HIS A 194 -4.06 9.71 5.22
C HIS A 194 -5.12 10.47 5.99
N THR A 195 -5.50 10.08 7.20
CA THR A 195 -6.62 10.71 7.94
C THR A 195 -6.44 12.23 8.12
N ARG A 196 -5.22 12.70 8.35
CA ARG A 196 -4.88 14.12 8.54
C ARG A 196 -4.47 14.84 7.26
N HIS A 197 -3.78 14.15 6.34
CA HIS A 197 -3.14 14.76 5.16
C HIS A 197 -3.86 14.44 3.84
N GLY A 198 -4.94 13.64 3.90
CA GLY A 198 -5.69 13.24 2.70
C GLY A 198 -4.79 12.55 1.68
N CYS A 199 -4.81 13.04 0.45
CA CYS A 199 -4.01 12.54 -0.66
C CYS A 199 -2.70 13.33 -0.89
N THR A 200 -2.29 14.22 0.03
CA THR A 200 -1.06 15.01 -0.12
C THR A 200 0.20 14.15 -0.24
N PRO A 201 0.41 13.11 0.61
CA PRO A 201 1.55 12.23 0.46
C PRO A 201 1.47 11.35 -0.79
N SER A 202 0.26 10.89 -1.13
CA SER A 202 -0.06 10.14 -2.34
C SER A 202 -1.58 10.07 -2.54
N SER A 203 -2.04 10.23 -3.77
CA SER A 203 -3.44 9.98 -4.13
C SER A 203 -3.77 8.48 -4.14
N SER A 204 -2.75 7.62 -4.27
CA SER A 204 -2.98 6.19 -4.46
C SER A 204 -4.10 5.98 -5.49
N ILE A 205 -5.02 5.05 -5.28
CA ILE A 205 -6.15 4.80 -6.18
C ILE A 205 -7.39 5.66 -5.89
N PHE A 206 -7.29 6.76 -5.13
CA PHE A 206 -8.44 7.64 -4.83
C PHE A 206 -9.18 8.12 -6.09
N TRP A 207 -8.44 8.38 -7.17
CA TRP A 207 -8.97 8.78 -8.47
C TRP A 207 -9.93 7.73 -9.10
N VAL A 208 -9.82 6.44 -8.74
CA VAL A 208 -10.70 5.37 -9.26
C VAL A 208 -12.13 5.59 -8.79
N PHE A 209 -12.32 5.95 -7.51
CA PHE A 209 -13.65 6.27 -6.97
C PHE A 209 -14.24 7.50 -7.66
N SER A 210 -13.44 8.56 -7.78
CA SER A 210 -13.84 9.79 -8.48
C SER A 210 -14.21 9.51 -9.94
N MET A 211 -13.45 8.68 -10.63
CA MET A 211 -13.69 8.30 -12.02
C MET A 211 -15.02 7.56 -12.18
N GLY A 212 -15.29 6.55 -11.37
CA GLY A 212 -16.54 5.79 -11.44
C GLY A 212 -17.77 6.66 -11.20
N LEU A 213 -17.69 7.59 -10.24
CA LEU A 213 -18.76 8.53 -9.94
C LEU A 213 -18.93 9.60 -11.04
N MET A 214 -17.86 10.12 -11.62
CA MET A 214 -17.94 11.07 -12.74
C MET A 214 -18.55 10.43 -14.00
N LEU A 215 -18.24 9.16 -14.27
CA LEU A 215 -18.86 8.38 -15.34
C LEU A 215 -20.33 8.06 -15.07
N GLN A 216 -20.75 8.09 -13.81
CA GLN A 216 -22.02 7.55 -13.32
C GLN A 216 -22.21 6.07 -13.69
N LYS A 217 -21.12 5.37 -13.95
CA LYS A 217 -21.09 3.95 -14.35
C LYS A 217 -19.75 3.33 -13.98
N PHE A 218 -19.81 2.13 -13.46
CA PHE A 218 -18.61 1.31 -13.27
C PHE A 218 -18.98 -0.16 -13.20
N MET A 219 -17.99 -1.04 -13.00
CA MET A 219 -18.22 -2.48 -13.00
C MET A 219 -18.83 -2.98 -11.69
N CYS A 220 -18.56 -2.33 -10.57
CA CYS A 220 -19.15 -2.68 -9.27
C CYS A 220 -20.57 -2.13 -9.11
N SER A 221 -21.34 -2.75 -8.21
CA SER A 221 -22.63 -2.25 -7.72
C SER A 221 -22.44 -1.16 -6.68
N MET A 222 -23.47 -0.32 -6.47
CA MET A 222 -23.51 0.62 -5.33
C MET A 222 -23.53 -0.10 -3.97
N GLU A 223 -24.01 -1.34 -3.93
CA GLU A 223 -24.06 -2.15 -2.71
C GLU A 223 -22.76 -2.93 -2.44
N ASP A 224 -21.85 -3.02 -3.41
CA ASP A 224 -20.58 -3.72 -3.24
C ASP A 224 -19.73 -3.00 -2.18
N ARG A 225 -19.15 -3.79 -1.29
CA ARG A 225 -18.30 -3.30 -0.21
C ARG A 225 -16.85 -3.21 -0.66
N ILE A 226 -16.18 -2.19 -0.18
CA ILE A 226 -14.77 -1.94 -0.46
C ILE A 226 -14.03 -1.81 0.86
N ASP A 227 -13.00 -2.62 1.01
CA ASP A 227 -12.14 -2.66 2.19
C ASP A 227 -10.96 -1.70 2.00
N VAL A 228 -11.08 -0.51 2.59
CA VAL A 228 -10.09 0.57 2.46
C VAL A 228 -9.61 1.02 3.84
N VAL A 229 -8.30 1.17 3.98
CA VAL A 229 -7.65 1.70 5.19
C VAL A 229 -6.75 2.89 4.87
N PRO A 230 -6.61 3.87 5.76
CA PRO A 230 -5.67 4.98 5.57
C PRO A 230 -4.24 4.55 5.90
N VAL A 231 -3.27 5.22 5.28
CA VAL A 231 -1.85 4.86 5.40
C VAL A 231 -1.28 5.05 6.79
N ASP A 232 -1.76 6.03 7.55
CA ASP A 232 -1.35 6.28 8.94
C ASP A 232 -1.84 5.15 9.88
N TYR A 233 -3.05 4.62 9.68
CA TYR A 233 -3.48 3.41 10.39
C TYR A 233 -2.59 2.20 10.06
N CYS A 234 -2.20 2.05 8.79
CA CYS A 234 -1.25 1.01 8.40
C CYS A 234 0.11 1.20 9.10
N ALA A 235 0.61 2.43 9.20
CA ALA A 235 1.87 2.73 9.88
C ALA A 235 1.80 2.43 11.39
N ASP A 236 0.68 2.76 12.03
CA ASP A 236 0.43 2.42 13.44
C ASP A 236 0.41 0.91 13.65
N ALA A 237 -0.30 0.17 12.80
CA ALA A 237 -0.36 -1.28 12.84
C ALA A 237 1.02 -1.93 12.62
N LEU A 238 1.79 -1.49 11.62
CA LEU A 238 3.14 -1.99 11.36
C LEU A 238 4.08 -1.70 12.52
N SER A 239 3.99 -0.52 13.14
CA SER A 239 4.77 -0.15 14.34
C SER A 239 4.43 -1.06 15.54
N MET A 240 3.16 -1.37 15.74
CA MET A 240 2.72 -2.30 16.78
C MET A 240 3.21 -3.72 16.50
N LEU A 241 3.08 -4.21 15.27
CA LEU A 241 3.49 -5.55 14.86
C LEU A 241 5.00 -5.78 15.00
N LEU A 242 5.83 -4.74 14.79
CA LEU A 242 7.27 -4.81 15.03
C LEU A 242 7.64 -5.18 16.46
N ASN A 243 6.80 -4.82 17.44
CA ASN A 243 7.04 -5.04 18.86
C ASN A 243 6.11 -6.12 19.46
N SER A 244 5.29 -6.75 18.63
CA SER A 244 4.31 -7.76 19.07
C SER A 244 4.97 -9.10 19.37
N ASN A 245 4.25 -9.93 20.14
CA ASN A 245 4.62 -11.32 20.40
C ASN A 245 4.09 -12.28 19.31
N ALA A 246 3.71 -11.77 18.14
CA ALA A 246 3.28 -12.58 17.01
C ALA A 246 4.36 -13.60 16.64
N ARG A 247 3.94 -14.83 16.35
CA ARG A 247 4.86 -15.94 16.05
C ARG A 247 5.47 -15.77 14.66
N PRO A 248 6.72 -16.24 14.47
CA PRO A 248 7.27 -16.32 13.11
C PRO A 248 6.36 -17.10 12.16
N GLY A 249 6.21 -16.57 10.94
CA GLY A 249 5.35 -17.16 9.91
C GLY A 249 3.87 -16.79 9.99
N GLU A 250 3.42 -16.05 11.02
CA GLU A 250 2.04 -15.56 11.08
C GLU A 250 1.73 -14.56 9.97
N VAL A 251 0.44 -14.54 9.59
CA VAL A 251 -0.15 -13.54 8.70
C VAL A 251 -1.14 -12.73 9.49
N VAL A 252 -1.06 -11.40 9.36
CA VAL A 252 -1.97 -10.44 9.96
C VAL A 252 -2.48 -9.50 8.89
N HIS A 253 -3.79 -9.33 8.77
CA HIS A 253 -4.36 -8.34 7.87
C HIS A 253 -4.40 -6.96 8.54
N ILE A 254 -4.13 -5.93 7.75
CA ILE A 254 -4.36 -4.53 8.11
C ILE A 254 -5.50 -4.05 7.20
N SER A 255 -6.72 -4.22 7.67
CA SER A 255 -7.94 -4.04 6.86
C SER A 255 -9.03 -3.31 7.62
N ALA A 256 -9.99 -2.79 6.89
CA ALA A 256 -11.19 -2.19 7.49
C ALA A 256 -12.04 -3.26 8.21
N GLY A 257 -11.91 -4.51 7.81
CA GLY A 257 -12.69 -5.61 8.33
C GLY A 257 -14.15 -5.58 7.85
N GLU A 258 -14.94 -6.52 8.34
CA GLU A 258 -16.36 -6.61 7.96
C GLU A 258 -17.15 -5.39 8.43
N GLU A 259 -16.85 -4.88 9.62
CA GLU A 259 -17.62 -3.81 10.25
C GLU A 259 -17.38 -2.44 9.60
N ASN A 260 -16.13 -2.13 9.22
CA ASN A 260 -15.73 -0.79 8.77
C ASN A 260 -15.46 -0.69 7.27
N SER A 261 -15.53 -1.79 6.50
CA SER A 261 -15.61 -1.70 5.04
C SER A 261 -16.93 -1.01 4.64
N VAL A 262 -16.84 -0.16 3.61
CA VAL A 262 -17.95 0.72 3.20
C VAL A 262 -18.51 0.31 1.85
N ARG A 263 -19.81 0.55 1.62
CA ARG A 263 -20.42 0.35 0.30
C ARG A 263 -20.00 1.49 -0.63
N PHE A 264 -20.03 1.22 -1.94
CA PHE A 264 -19.75 2.26 -2.93
C PHE A 264 -20.78 3.42 -2.85
N ALA A 265 -22.04 3.12 -2.48
CA ALA A 265 -23.05 4.13 -2.17
C ALA A 265 -22.66 5.05 -1.02
N ASP A 266 -22.02 4.52 0.02
CA ASP A 266 -21.57 5.33 1.16
C ASP A 266 -20.42 6.26 0.75
N ILE A 267 -19.53 5.79 -0.16
CA ILE A 267 -18.46 6.61 -0.76
C ILE A 267 -19.07 7.73 -1.60
N ASP A 268 -20.06 7.44 -2.45
CA ASP A 268 -20.77 8.46 -3.27
C ASP A 268 -21.36 9.56 -2.38
N ASN A 269 -22.11 9.17 -1.34
CA ASN A 269 -22.71 10.14 -0.41
C ASN A 269 -21.66 11.02 0.29
N ALA A 270 -20.58 10.41 0.78
CA ALA A 270 -19.53 11.15 1.49
C ALA A 270 -18.74 12.08 0.56
N MET A 271 -18.44 11.66 -0.67
CA MET A 271 -17.80 12.51 -1.67
C MET A 271 -18.71 13.64 -2.12
N ALA A 272 -20.00 13.36 -2.32
CA ALA A 272 -20.98 14.36 -2.71
C ALA A 272 -21.13 15.45 -1.62
N GLN A 273 -21.20 15.05 -0.36
CA GLN A 273 -21.19 15.98 0.77
C GLN A 273 -19.92 16.83 0.81
N ALA A 274 -18.74 16.25 0.63
CA ALA A 274 -17.47 16.96 0.63
C ALA A 274 -17.32 17.93 -0.57
N LEU A 275 -18.01 17.66 -1.67
CA LEU A 275 -18.04 18.50 -2.89
C LEU A 275 -19.23 19.46 -2.91
N GLU A 276 -20.09 19.48 -1.88
CA GLU A 276 -21.30 20.29 -1.78
C GLU A 276 -22.24 20.12 -2.98
N LYS A 277 -22.43 18.85 -3.41
CA LYS A 277 -23.29 18.49 -4.53
C LYS A 277 -24.18 17.28 -4.19
N ALA A 278 -25.18 17.02 -5.01
CA ALA A 278 -26.00 15.82 -4.89
C ALA A 278 -25.17 14.55 -5.24
N PRO A 279 -25.39 13.42 -4.53
CA PRO A 279 -24.80 12.15 -4.90
C PRO A 279 -25.29 11.68 -6.28
N VAL A 280 -24.55 10.77 -6.88
CA VAL A 280 -24.94 10.14 -8.16
C VAL A 280 -26.20 9.29 -7.92
N GLY A 281 -26.24 8.50 -6.85
CA GLY A 281 -27.40 7.73 -6.44
C GLY A 281 -27.99 6.88 -7.57
N ASP A 282 -29.31 6.99 -7.77
CA ASP A 282 -30.06 6.22 -8.78
C ASP A 282 -29.63 6.48 -10.25
N LYS A 283 -28.82 7.51 -10.50
CA LYS A 283 -28.28 7.75 -11.85
C LYS A 283 -27.11 6.84 -12.17
N TYR A 284 -26.57 6.16 -11.15
CA TYR A 284 -25.47 5.23 -11.33
C TYR A 284 -25.94 3.92 -11.98
N ALA A 285 -25.17 3.41 -12.93
CA ALA A 285 -25.43 2.13 -13.56
C ALA A 285 -24.23 1.19 -13.40
N GLN A 286 -24.44 0.00 -12.85
CA GLN A 286 -23.48 -1.07 -12.95
C GLN A 286 -23.44 -1.56 -14.41
N VAL A 287 -22.23 -1.61 -15.00
CA VAL A 287 -22.07 -1.97 -16.42
C VAL A 287 -20.89 -2.92 -16.61
N SER A 288 -20.89 -3.66 -17.73
CA SER A 288 -19.74 -4.49 -18.09
C SER A 288 -18.59 -3.65 -18.61
N TYR A 289 -17.39 -4.25 -18.64
CA TYR A 289 -16.21 -3.60 -19.21
C TYR A 289 -16.40 -3.24 -20.70
N GLU A 290 -17.09 -4.08 -21.46
CA GLU A 290 -17.41 -3.82 -22.88
C GLU A 290 -18.22 -2.55 -23.07
N THR A 291 -19.12 -2.25 -22.12
CA THR A 291 -19.87 -0.97 -22.13
C THR A 291 -18.94 0.22 -21.92
N LEU A 292 -17.99 0.12 -20.98
CA LEU A 292 -16.97 1.17 -20.78
C LEU A 292 -16.09 1.37 -22.01
N VAL A 293 -15.72 0.29 -22.71
CA VAL A 293 -14.97 0.37 -23.99
C VAL A 293 -15.74 1.12 -25.07
N ARG A 294 -17.07 0.92 -25.18
CA ARG A 294 -17.92 1.65 -26.14
C ARG A 294 -17.94 3.16 -25.87
N MET A 295 -17.78 3.57 -24.60
CA MET A 295 -17.71 4.99 -24.19
C MET A 295 -16.34 5.64 -24.44
N ARG A 296 -15.38 4.95 -25.02
CA ARG A 296 -13.99 5.43 -25.20
C ARG A 296 -13.92 6.86 -25.76
N ARG A 297 -14.77 7.19 -26.75
CA ARG A 297 -14.77 8.53 -27.38
C ARG A 297 -15.24 9.64 -26.44
N GLU A 298 -16.03 9.30 -25.43
CA GLU A 298 -16.58 10.22 -24.44
C GLU A 298 -15.56 10.56 -23.32
N LEU A 299 -14.53 9.70 -23.12
CA LEU A 299 -13.59 9.85 -22.01
C LEU A 299 -12.88 11.21 -22.01
N LYS A 300 -12.47 11.71 -23.18
CA LYS A 300 -11.85 13.03 -23.30
C LYS A 300 -12.80 14.18 -22.99
N THR A 301 -14.08 14.02 -23.29
CA THR A 301 -15.11 15.02 -22.95
C THR A 301 -15.36 15.05 -21.45
N ILE A 302 -15.32 13.89 -20.78
CA ILE A 302 -15.63 13.76 -19.36
C ILE A 302 -14.42 14.15 -18.49
N PHE A 303 -13.22 13.69 -18.85
CA PHE A 303 -12.01 13.80 -18.01
C PHE A 303 -10.98 14.82 -18.53
N GLY A 304 -11.23 15.46 -19.68
CA GLY A 304 -10.25 16.28 -20.35
C GLY A 304 -9.20 15.47 -21.13
N PRO A 305 -8.09 16.11 -21.55
CA PRO A 305 -7.03 15.44 -22.30
C PRO A 305 -6.49 14.23 -21.54
N CYS A 306 -6.62 13.04 -22.09
CA CYS A 306 -6.21 11.80 -21.45
C CYS A 306 -5.74 10.74 -22.45
N ASN A 307 -4.96 9.77 -21.95
CA ASN A 307 -4.66 8.54 -22.70
C ASN A 307 -5.80 7.54 -22.49
N GLU A 308 -6.73 7.50 -23.46
CA GLU A 308 -7.92 6.67 -23.40
C GLU A 308 -7.61 5.17 -23.23
N ARG A 309 -6.51 4.67 -23.86
CA ARG A 309 -6.09 3.26 -23.73
C ARG A 309 -5.65 2.96 -22.31
N LEU A 310 -4.87 3.86 -21.71
CA LEU A 310 -4.42 3.72 -20.32
C LEU A 310 -5.60 3.76 -19.36
N MET A 311 -6.54 4.70 -19.55
CA MET A 311 -7.76 4.77 -18.74
C MET A 311 -8.60 3.51 -18.82
N LEU A 312 -8.87 2.99 -20.03
CA LEU A 312 -9.62 1.76 -20.19
C LEU A 312 -8.92 0.55 -19.56
N ARG A 313 -7.59 0.48 -19.67
CA ARG A 313 -6.80 -0.54 -18.98
C ARG A 313 -6.95 -0.46 -17.47
N ALA A 314 -6.88 0.74 -16.92
CA ALA A 314 -7.09 0.98 -15.49
C ALA A 314 -8.52 0.61 -15.06
N MET A 315 -9.53 1.03 -15.83
CA MET A 315 -10.93 0.65 -15.57
C MET A 315 -11.12 -0.87 -15.54
N ARG A 316 -10.49 -1.60 -16.46
CA ARG A 316 -10.55 -3.07 -16.49
C ARG A 316 -9.99 -3.68 -15.22
N LEU A 317 -8.79 -3.24 -14.82
CA LEU A 317 -8.06 -3.82 -13.69
C LEU A 317 -8.75 -3.49 -12.36
N TYR A 318 -8.99 -2.21 -12.11
CA TYR A 318 -9.64 -1.78 -10.86
C TYR A 318 -11.11 -2.23 -10.79
N GLY A 319 -11.80 -2.28 -11.92
CA GLY A 319 -13.15 -2.82 -12.00
C GLY A 319 -13.20 -4.31 -11.64
N ALA A 320 -12.25 -5.11 -12.10
CA ALA A 320 -12.16 -6.52 -11.74
C ALA A 320 -11.94 -6.72 -10.23
N PHE A 321 -11.15 -5.87 -9.57
CA PHE A 321 -11.00 -5.92 -8.11
C PHE A 321 -12.27 -5.41 -7.39
N ALA A 322 -12.91 -4.36 -7.89
CA ALA A 322 -14.10 -3.79 -7.27
C ALA A 322 -15.30 -4.75 -7.29
N THR A 323 -15.42 -5.60 -8.33
CA THR A 323 -16.49 -6.60 -8.44
C THR A 323 -16.32 -7.80 -7.52
N LEU A 324 -15.15 -7.95 -6.85
CA LEU A 324 -14.94 -9.05 -5.89
C LEU A 324 -15.80 -8.90 -4.63
N ASN A 325 -16.19 -7.69 -4.26
CA ASN A 325 -16.98 -7.41 -3.04
C ASN A 325 -16.43 -8.15 -1.81
N VAL A 326 -15.10 -8.11 -1.63
CA VAL A 326 -14.42 -8.84 -0.56
C VAL A 326 -14.14 -7.97 0.64
N ARG A 327 -14.13 -8.60 1.81
CA ARG A 327 -13.71 -8.02 3.09
C ARG A 327 -12.63 -8.91 3.68
N PHE A 328 -11.74 -8.34 4.43
CA PHE A 328 -10.64 -9.07 5.05
C PHE A 328 -10.79 -9.02 6.56
N SER A 329 -10.84 -10.19 7.23
CA SER A 329 -10.82 -10.22 8.70
C SER A 329 -9.59 -9.48 9.22
N ASN A 330 -9.78 -8.71 10.31
CA ASN A 330 -8.72 -8.03 11.05
C ASN A 330 -8.70 -8.44 12.53
N ASP A 331 -9.26 -9.61 12.83
CA ASP A 331 -9.45 -10.09 14.19
C ASP A 331 -8.14 -10.22 14.97
N LYS A 332 -7.07 -10.70 14.30
CA LYS A 332 -5.75 -10.81 14.95
C LYS A 332 -5.21 -9.45 15.36
N LEU A 333 -5.26 -8.48 14.45
CA LEU A 333 -4.78 -7.12 14.71
C LEU A 333 -5.53 -6.47 15.88
N LEU A 334 -6.87 -6.61 15.90
CA LEU A 334 -7.71 -6.09 16.99
C LEU A 334 -7.45 -6.84 18.30
N SER A 335 -7.28 -8.16 18.26
CA SER A 335 -6.97 -8.97 19.46
C SER A 335 -5.61 -8.62 20.08
N MET A 336 -4.67 -8.10 19.29
CA MET A 336 -3.38 -7.59 19.76
C MET A 336 -3.49 -6.19 20.39
N GLY A 337 -4.67 -5.59 20.41
CA GLY A 337 -4.92 -4.28 21.03
C GLY A 337 -4.91 -3.10 20.06
N MET A 338 -4.84 -3.33 18.76
CA MET A 338 -4.99 -2.24 17.79
C MET A 338 -6.44 -1.70 17.84
N PRO A 339 -6.65 -0.37 17.85
CA PRO A 339 -7.98 0.18 17.75
C PRO A 339 -8.64 -0.17 16.40
N LYS A 340 -9.97 -0.14 16.34
CA LYS A 340 -10.70 -0.31 15.08
C LYS A 340 -10.23 0.74 14.06
N PRO A 341 -10.08 0.36 12.79
CA PRO A 341 -9.73 1.30 11.74
C PRO A 341 -10.85 2.33 11.53
N PRO A 342 -10.52 3.56 11.11
CA PRO A 342 -11.55 4.49 10.66
C PRO A 342 -12.21 3.94 9.38
N ARG A 343 -13.49 4.24 9.18
CA ARG A 343 -14.16 4.01 7.89
C ARG A 343 -13.58 4.96 6.85
N PHE A 344 -13.53 4.52 5.59
CA PHE A 344 -13.07 5.40 4.52
C PHE A 344 -13.88 6.70 4.43
N THR A 345 -15.18 6.62 4.70
CA THR A 345 -16.07 7.79 4.74
C THR A 345 -15.74 8.81 5.81
N ASP A 346 -15.03 8.43 6.88
CA ASP A 346 -14.71 9.35 7.99
C ASP A 346 -13.63 10.37 7.60
N TYR A 347 -12.76 10.04 6.61
CA TYR A 347 -11.67 10.91 6.18
C TYR A 347 -11.69 11.25 4.68
N ILE A 348 -12.67 10.76 3.93
CA ILE A 348 -12.78 10.99 2.48
C ILE A 348 -12.88 12.47 2.13
N ALA A 349 -13.52 13.28 2.97
CA ALA A 349 -13.59 14.74 2.79
C ALA A 349 -12.20 15.37 2.72
N ARG A 350 -11.24 14.86 3.52
CA ARG A 350 -9.85 15.32 3.47
C ARG A 350 -9.17 14.92 2.17
N CYS A 351 -9.45 13.72 1.67
CA CYS A 351 -8.95 13.27 0.37
C CYS A 351 -9.49 14.15 -0.77
N VAL A 352 -10.79 14.43 -0.77
CA VAL A 352 -11.44 15.34 -1.73
C VAL A 352 -10.81 16.73 -1.68
N GLN A 353 -10.61 17.28 -0.49
CA GLN A 353 -10.03 18.62 -0.31
C GLN A 353 -8.62 18.72 -0.90
N THR A 354 -7.79 17.71 -0.67
CA THR A 354 -6.38 17.70 -1.09
C THR A 354 -6.17 17.33 -2.56
N THR A 355 -7.19 16.81 -3.24
CA THR A 355 -7.19 16.54 -4.69
C THR A 355 -7.97 17.57 -5.48
N ARG A 356 -8.51 18.61 -4.81
CA ARG A 356 -9.28 19.69 -5.48
C ARG A 356 -8.40 20.37 -6.52
N GLY A 357 -8.91 20.49 -7.74
CA GLY A 357 -8.22 21.11 -8.87
C GLY A 357 -7.35 20.16 -9.69
N LEU A 358 -7.14 18.91 -9.24
CA LEU A 358 -6.45 17.89 -10.04
C LEU A 358 -7.46 17.12 -10.88
N THR A 359 -7.17 16.97 -12.15
CA THR A 359 -7.94 16.09 -13.05
C THR A 359 -7.65 14.62 -12.78
N ILE A 360 -8.54 13.72 -13.20
CA ILE A 360 -8.31 12.27 -13.10
C ILE A 360 -7.01 11.85 -13.80
N PRO A 361 -6.70 12.31 -15.04
CA PRO A 361 -5.42 12.00 -15.68
C PRO A 361 -4.18 12.47 -14.91
N GLU A 362 -4.23 13.63 -14.26
CA GLU A 362 -3.11 14.11 -13.41
C GLU A 362 -2.91 13.23 -12.18
N GLN A 363 -3.98 12.82 -11.52
CA GLN A 363 -3.90 11.89 -10.38
C GLN A 363 -3.37 10.51 -10.82
N MET A 364 -3.84 9.98 -11.97
CA MET A 364 -3.34 8.71 -12.54
C MET A 364 -1.85 8.76 -12.89
N ALA A 365 -1.32 9.89 -13.33
CA ALA A 365 0.08 10.02 -13.72
C ALA A 365 1.06 9.75 -12.57
N VAL A 366 0.62 9.83 -11.33
CA VAL A 366 1.41 9.49 -10.14
C VAL A 366 1.49 7.96 -9.96
N ASP A 367 0.40 7.24 -10.21
CA ASP A 367 0.31 5.79 -10.03
C ASP A 367 1.00 4.98 -11.14
N PHE A 368 1.11 5.53 -12.34
CA PHE A 368 1.63 4.83 -13.52
C PHE A 368 3.05 5.28 -13.94
N LYS A 369 3.81 5.89 -13.02
CA LYS A 369 5.22 6.24 -13.22
C LYS A 369 6.16 5.06 -13.10
#